data_ab27b33d58abb5590d6fa26e94b4ac06
#
_entry.id   ab27b33d58abb5590d6fa26e94b4ac06
#
_cell.length_a   1.000
_cell.length_b   1.000
_cell.length_c   1.000
_cell.angle_alpha   90.00
_cell.angle_beta   90.00
_cell.angle_gamma   90.00
#
_symmetry.space_group_name_H-M   'P 1'
#
loop_
_entity.id
_entity.type
_entity.pdbx_description
1 polymer ?
#
loop_
_entity_poly.entity_id
_entity_poly.type
_entity_poly.pdbx_seq_one_letter_code
_entity_poly.pdbx_strand_id
1 'polypeptide(L)'
;GCGYLDPQLPVFDEILGACSWFADRVSGLEHVNVGGGLGVPLTAEDAPLDLERWCELLAEHLGQRGLQIWIEPGEYIVKDAGLLVLQVNTVEEKESTTFVGVDGGFNVNMAPAFYRLPLEVVPCRLHGACASAAGGEVTIAGNINEALDILAENVHLPRVKEGDFLAFLNAGGYGASMSSDHCVRGYFLEYLL
;
A
#
# COMPACT_ATOMS: atom_id res chain seq x y z
N GLY A 1 -2.79 2.91 -13.64
CA GLY A 1 -3.65 2.32 -12.64
C GLY A 1 -2.82 1.64 -11.59
N CYS A 2 -3.30 1.52 -10.42
CA CYS A 2 -2.60 0.87 -9.33
C CYS A 2 -3.59 0.01 -8.56
N GLY A 3 -3.13 -1.16 -8.13
CA GLY A 3 -3.84 -1.99 -7.19
C GLY A 3 -5.09 -2.69 -7.74
N TYR A 4 -5.03 -3.29 -8.93
CA TYR A 4 -6.11 -4.18 -9.37
C TYR A 4 -6.20 -5.38 -8.43
N LEU A 5 -7.34 -5.48 -7.79
CA LEU A 5 -7.79 -6.68 -7.10
C LEU A 5 -8.92 -7.33 -7.90
N ASP A 6 -9.45 -8.43 -7.41
CA ASP A 6 -10.51 -9.15 -8.12
C ASP A 6 -11.72 -8.26 -8.52
N PRO A 7 -12.23 -7.36 -7.69
CA PRO A 7 -13.34 -6.48 -8.07
C PRO A 7 -13.02 -5.49 -9.21
N GLN A 8 -11.74 -5.24 -9.50
CA GLN A 8 -11.30 -4.32 -10.56
C GLN A 8 -11.00 -5.04 -11.88
N LEU A 9 -11.07 -6.36 -11.96
CA LEU A 9 -10.86 -7.12 -13.20
C LEU A 9 -11.72 -6.64 -14.38
N PRO A 10 -12.98 -6.24 -14.21
CA PRO A 10 -13.78 -5.68 -15.31
C PRO A 10 -13.17 -4.42 -15.93
N VAL A 11 -12.53 -3.56 -15.13
CA VAL A 11 -11.82 -2.36 -15.62
C VAL A 11 -10.58 -2.77 -16.43
N PHE A 12 -9.87 -3.78 -15.97
CA PHE A 12 -8.72 -4.32 -16.69
C PHE A 12 -9.14 -4.93 -18.03
N ASP A 13 -10.28 -5.65 -18.09
CA ASP A 13 -10.87 -6.17 -19.30
C ASP A 13 -11.15 -5.04 -20.33
N GLU A 14 -11.75 -3.93 -19.91
CA GLU A 14 -11.97 -2.76 -20.76
C GLU A 14 -10.66 -2.18 -21.31
N ILE A 15 -9.60 -2.09 -20.46
CA ILE A 15 -8.27 -1.62 -20.88
C ILE A 15 -7.68 -2.54 -21.93
N LEU A 16 -7.77 -3.85 -21.74
CA LEU A 16 -7.31 -4.83 -22.71
C LEU A 16 -8.09 -4.76 -24.01
N GLY A 17 -9.39 -4.49 -23.96
CA GLY A 17 -10.21 -4.21 -25.15
C GLY A 17 -9.69 -3.03 -25.95
N ALA A 18 -9.31 -1.96 -25.29
CA ALA A 18 -8.68 -0.79 -25.95
C ALA A 18 -7.30 -1.16 -26.53
N CYS A 19 -6.46 -1.88 -25.80
CA CYS A 19 -5.16 -2.35 -26.29
C CYS A 19 -5.32 -3.20 -27.54
N SER A 20 -6.27 -4.12 -27.52
CA SER A 20 -6.65 -4.99 -28.64
C SER A 20 -7.07 -4.18 -29.87
N TRP A 21 -7.94 -3.19 -29.66
CA TRP A 21 -8.41 -2.30 -30.73
C TRP A 21 -7.26 -1.53 -31.41
N PHE A 22 -6.28 -1.04 -30.66
CA PHE A 22 -5.09 -0.39 -31.21
C PHE A 22 -4.17 -1.39 -31.91
N ALA A 23 -3.95 -2.55 -31.33
CA ALA A 23 -3.10 -3.59 -31.91
C ALA A 23 -3.58 -4.06 -33.29
N ASP A 24 -4.89 -4.07 -33.52
CA ASP A 24 -5.47 -4.41 -34.82
C ASP A 24 -5.28 -3.33 -35.91
N ARG A 25 -4.86 -2.13 -35.52
CA ARG A 25 -4.74 -0.95 -36.42
C ARG A 25 -3.32 -0.50 -36.67
N VAL A 26 -2.38 -1.00 -35.91
CA VAL A 26 -0.97 -0.63 -36.03
C VAL A 26 -0.19 -1.81 -36.62
N SER A 27 0.36 -1.64 -37.81
CA SER A 27 1.17 -2.67 -38.47
C SER A 27 2.59 -2.70 -37.88
N GLY A 28 3.18 -3.89 -37.87
CA GLY A 28 4.58 -4.08 -37.44
C GLY A 28 4.78 -4.07 -35.92
N LEU A 29 3.71 -4.25 -35.16
CA LEU A 29 3.85 -4.47 -33.71
C LEU A 29 4.49 -5.82 -33.45
N GLU A 30 5.49 -5.84 -32.58
CA GLU A 30 6.16 -7.05 -32.11
C GLU A 30 5.75 -7.38 -30.67
N HIS A 31 5.43 -6.36 -29.87
CA HIS A 31 5.03 -6.54 -28.48
C HIS A 31 3.99 -5.50 -28.06
N VAL A 32 3.29 -5.81 -26.99
CA VAL A 32 2.41 -4.91 -26.26
C VAL A 32 2.78 -4.95 -24.78
N ASN A 33 2.99 -3.79 -24.19
CA ASN A 33 3.20 -3.63 -22.76
C ASN A 33 1.88 -3.17 -22.13
N VAL A 34 1.30 -3.99 -21.27
CA VAL A 34 0.05 -3.67 -20.57
C VAL A 34 0.28 -2.98 -19.22
N GLY A 35 1.54 -2.67 -18.92
CA GLY A 35 1.93 -2.00 -17.69
C GLY A 35 1.93 -2.92 -16.47
N GLY A 36 1.81 -2.30 -15.31
CA GLY A 36 1.69 -2.99 -14.03
C GLY A 36 0.28 -2.94 -13.49
N GLY A 37 0.16 -2.61 -12.21
CA GLY A 37 -1.12 -2.38 -11.56
C GLY A 37 -1.71 -3.60 -10.86
N LEU A 38 -1.03 -4.75 -10.87
CA LEU A 38 -1.45 -5.86 -10.02
C LEU A 38 -1.33 -5.44 -8.55
N GLY A 39 -2.44 -5.55 -7.83
CA GLY A 39 -2.54 -5.17 -6.43
C GLY A 39 -2.34 -6.33 -5.48
N VAL A 40 -2.03 -5.98 -4.26
CA VAL A 40 -2.08 -6.90 -3.10
C VAL A 40 -3.18 -6.42 -2.16
N PRO A 41 -3.84 -7.32 -1.41
CA PRO A 41 -4.76 -6.93 -0.36
C PRO A 41 -4.07 -5.97 0.63
N LEU A 42 -4.72 -4.85 0.95
CA LEU A 42 -4.22 -3.88 1.92
C LEU A 42 -4.88 -4.07 3.28
N THR A 43 -6.07 -4.66 3.28
CA THR A 43 -6.85 -4.98 4.47
C THR A 43 -7.36 -6.42 4.42
N ALA A 44 -7.82 -6.93 5.54
CA ALA A 44 -8.35 -8.31 5.62
C ALA A 44 -9.67 -8.49 4.83
N GLU A 45 -10.36 -7.40 4.50
CA GLU A 45 -11.60 -7.39 3.73
C GLU A 45 -11.38 -7.41 2.22
N ASP A 46 -10.14 -7.15 1.77
CA ASP A 46 -9.82 -7.10 0.35
C ASP A 46 -9.76 -8.52 -0.24
N ALA A 47 -10.50 -8.74 -1.32
CA ALA A 47 -10.36 -9.96 -2.09
C ALA A 47 -9.05 -9.94 -2.90
N PRO A 48 -8.19 -10.96 -2.78
CA PRO A 48 -6.97 -11.02 -3.57
C PRO A 48 -7.27 -11.10 -5.07
N LEU A 49 -6.32 -10.66 -5.88
CA LEU A 49 -6.42 -10.75 -7.33
C LEU A 49 -6.43 -12.22 -7.77
N ASP A 50 -7.45 -12.62 -8.57
CA ASP A 50 -7.44 -13.87 -9.29
C ASP A 50 -6.48 -13.78 -10.49
N LEU A 51 -5.25 -14.26 -10.29
CA LEU A 51 -4.21 -14.26 -11.33
C LEU A 51 -4.55 -15.16 -12.52
N GLU A 52 -5.27 -16.25 -12.31
CA GLU A 52 -5.67 -17.15 -13.40
C GLU A 52 -6.64 -16.41 -14.31
N ARG A 53 -7.66 -15.77 -13.75
CA ARG A 53 -8.61 -14.97 -14.52
C ARG A 53 -7.93 -13.77 -15.20
N TRP A 54 -7.01 -13.12 -14.51
CA TRP A 54 -6.21 -12.03 -15.10
C TRP A 54 -5.39 -12.49 -16.31
N CYS A 55 -4.75 -13.65 -16.24
CA CYS A 55 -4.03 -14.26 -17.35
C CYS A 55 -4.96 -14.67 -18.51
N GLU A 56 -6.15 -15.19 -18.20
CA GLU A 56 -7.16 -15.51 -19.20
C GLU A 56 -7.56 -14.28 -20.00
N LEU A 57 -7.83 -13.16 -19.34
CA LEU A 57 -8.16 -11.89 -20.00
C LEU A 57 -7.05 -11.43 -20.95
N LEU A 58 -5.79 -11.54 -20.56
CA LEU A 58 -4.67 -11.28 -21.46
C LEU A 58 -4.68 -12.18 -22.69
N ALA A 59 -4.90 -13.45 -22.49
CA ALA A 59 -4.94 -14.43 -23.58
C ALA A 59 -6.15 -14.21 -24.52
N GLU A 60 -7.32 -13.89 -23.98
CA GLU A 60 -8.54 -13.58 -24.72
C GLU A 60 -8.35 -12.37 -25.65
N HIS A 61 -7.78 -11.28 -25.13
CA HIS A 61 -7.62 -10.03 -25.87
C HIS A 61 -6.40 -10.00 -26.78
N LEU A 62 -5.29 -10.57 -26.37
CA LEU A 62 -3.98 -10.38 -27.02
C LEU A 62 -3.32 -11.66 -27.52
N GLY A 63 -3.68 -12.80 -26.98
CA GLY A 63 -2.95 -14.07 -27.21
C GLY A 63 -2.93 -14.58 -28.64
N GLN A 64 -3.93 -14.25 -29.47
CA GLN A 64 -4.04 -14.75 -30.86
C GLN A 64 -3.34 -13.86 -31.89
N ARG A 65 -2.67 -12.76 -31.44
CA ARG A 65 -2.04 -11.79 -32.35
C ARG A 65 -0.57 -12.04 -32.64
N GLY A 66 0.01 -13.06 -32.03
CA GLY A 66 1.45 -13.35 -32.15
C GLY A 66 2.35 -12.27 -31.55
N LEU A 67 1.80 -11.41 -30.70
CA LEU A 67 2.53 -10.37 -29.99
C LEU A 67 3.18 -10.93 -28.70
N GLN A 68 4.34 -10.43 -28.36
CA GLN A 68 4.89 -10.61 -27.01
C GLN A 68 4.12 -9.71 -26.04
N ILE A 69 3.65 -10.28 -24.94
CA ILE A 69 2.98 -9.51 -23.88
C ILE A 69 3.99 -9.22 -22.79
N TRP A 70 4.18 -7.93 -22.50
CA TRP A 70 5.05 -7.45 -21.44
C TRP A 70 4.21 -6.89 -20.31
N ILE A 71 4.67 -7.11 -19.08
CA ILE A 71 4.04 -6.64 -17.85
C ILE A 71 5.08 -6.01 -16.93
N GLU A 72 4.65 -5.07 -16.10
CA GLU A 72 5.52 -4.34 -15.15
C GLU A 72 4.96 -4.38 -13.71
N PRO A 73 4.78 -5.56 -13.11
CA PRO A 73 4.21 -5.69 -11.76
C PRO A 73 5.24 -5.21 -10.72
N GLY A 74 5.05 -4.02 -10.17
CA GLY A 74 5.89 -3.46 -9.12
C GLY A 74 5.44 -3.88 -7.73
N GLU A 75 4.33 -3.32 -7.26
CA GLU A 75 3.81 -3.53 -5.91
C GLU A 75 3.52 -5.00 -5.61
N TYR A 76 2.93 -5.71 -6.55
CA TYR A 76 2.56 -7.12 -6.38
C TYR A 76 3.73 -8.02 -5.95
N ILE A 77 4.96 -7.66 -6.33
CA ILE A 77 6.16 -8.49 -6.06
C ILE A 77 6.75 -8.19 -4.68
N VAL A 78 6.64 -6.95 -4.19
CA VAL A 78 7.43 -6.51 -3.03
C VAL A 78 6.64 -5.80 -1.95
N LYS A 79 5.38 -5.46 -2.16
CA LYS A 79 4.63 -4.62 -1.22
C LYS A 79 4.47 -5.27 0.14
N ASP A 80 4.09 -6.52 0.18
CA ASP A 80 3.90 -7.30 1.41
C ASP A 80 5.22 -7.81 2.02
N ALA A 81 6.33 -7.71 1.28
CA ALA A 81 7.66 -8.08 1.78
C ALA A 81 8.29 -7.03 2.71
N GLY A 82 7.70 -5.84 2.83
CA GLY A 82 8.24 -4.75 3.65
C GLY A 82 7.24 -4.25 4.69
N LEU A 83 7.78 -3.84 5.83
CA LEU A 83 7.04 -3.14 6.86
C LEU A 83 7.81 -1.90 7.32
N LEU A 84 7.06 -0.88 7.75
CA LEU A 84 7.59 0.34 8.33
C LEU A 84 7.34 0.31 9.84
N VAL A 85 8.40 0.46 10.65
CA VAL A 85 8.27 0.51 12.12
C VAL A 85 8.48 1.94 12.59
N LEU A 86 7.50 2.47 13.32
CA LEU A 86 7.57 3.80 13.91
C LEU A 86 7.34 3.74 15.42
N GLN A 87 8.00 4.63 16.15
CA GLN A 87 7.83 4.76 17.60
C GLN A 87 6.73 5.77 17.92
N VAL A 88 5.87 5.41 18.86
CA VAL A 88 4.87 6.32 19.43
C VAL A 88 5.57 7.38 20.27
N ASN A 89 5.43 8.64 19.91
CA ASN A 89 6.01 9.77 20.61
C ASN A 89 4.99 10.56 21.45
N THR A 90 3.69 10.40 21.18
CA THR A 90 2.63 11.01 21.99
C THR A 90 1.31 10.24 21.85
N VAL A 91 0.49 10.31 22.90
CA VAL A 91 -0.91 9.84 22.85
C VAL A 91 -1.76 10.92 23.48
N GLU A 92 -2.68 11.48 22.73
CA GLU A 92 -3.49 12.62 23.17
C GLU A 92 -4.98 12.41 22.82
N GLU A 93 -5.85 12.69 23.79
CA GLU A 93 -7.29 12.72 23.55
C GLU A 93 -7.72 14.15 23.24
N LYS A 94 -8.37 14.35 22.09
CA LYS A 94 -8.96 15.61 21.66
C LYS A 94 -10.41 15.39 21.32
N GLU A 95 -11.31 15.97 22.09
CA GLU A 95 -12.74 15.78 21.95
C GLU A 95 -13.13 14.30 22.00
N SER A 96 -13.53 13.73 20.88
CA SER A 96 -13.92 12.32 20.77
C SER A 96 -12.86 11.44 20.08
N THR A 97 -11.70 12.00 19.73
CA THR A 97 -10.68 11.31 18.95
C THR A 97 -9.41 11.13 19.80
N THR A 98 -8.92 9.90 19.85
CA THR A 98 -7.59 9.61 20.40
C THR A 98 -6.57 9.68 19.27
N PHE A 99 -5.62 10.61 19.39
CA PHE A 99 -4.50 10.73 18.47
C PHE A 99 -3.29 9.98 19.00
N VAL A 100 -2.65 9.21 18.13
CA VAL A 100 -1.37 8.55 18.37
C VAL A 100 -0.34 9.17 17.44
N GLY A 101 0.53 10.00 17.96
CA GLY A 101 1.63 10.60 17.21
C GLY A 101 2.81 9.64 17.13
N VAL A 102 3.44 9.55 15.95
CA VAL A 102 4.61 8.71 15.70
C VAL A 102 5.79 9.51 15.17
N ASP A 103 6.98 8.94 15.19
CA ASP A 103 8.25 9.60 14.84
C ASP A 103 8.55 9.65 13.33
N GLY A 104 7.65 9.17 12.48
CA GLY A 104 7.68 9.32 11.03
C GLY A 104 6.35 9.82 10.49
N GLY A 105 6.32 10.36 9.28
CA GLY A 105 5.12 10.87 8.65
C GLY A 105 5.09 10.50 7.16
N PHE A 106 4.34 11.26 6.35
CA PHE A 106 4.26 11.01 4.91
C PHE A 106 5.61 11.07 4.20
N ASN A 107 6.61 11.68 4.83
CA ASN A 107 7.98 11.72 4.29
C ASN A 107 8.65 10.34 4.24
N VAL A 108 8.25 9.41 5.08
CA VAL A 108 8.79 8.02 5.09
C VAL A 108 7.86 7.03 4.39
N ASN A 109 6.57 7.32 4.31
CA ASN A 109 5.61 6.58 3.49
C ASN A 109 4.46 7.50 3.07
N MET A 110 4.45 7.89 1.80
CA MET A 110 3.46 8.84 1.30
C MET A 110 2.13 8.19 0.88
N ALA A 111 2.01 6.87 0.90
CA ALA A 111 0.84 6.18 0.39
C ALA A 111 -0.48 6.62 1.05
N PRO A 112 -0.59 6.74 2.38
CA PRO A 112 -1.83 7.20 3.01
C PRO A 112 -2.16 8.65 2.65
N ALA A 113 -1.19 9.54 2.75
CA ALA A 113 -1.40 10.98 2.62
C ALA A 113 -1.74 11.40 1.16
N PHE A 114 -1.02 10.87 0.18
CA PHE A 114 -1.14 11.29 -1.22
C PHE A 114 -2.09 10.42 -2.04
N TYR A 115 -2.13 9.13 -1.76
CA TYR A 115 -2.96 8.19 -2.52
C TYR A 115 -4.17 7.68 -1.76
N ARG A 116 -4.31 8.04 -0.48
CA ARG A 116 -5.38 7.56 0.41
C ARG A 116 -5.45 6.04 0.47
N LEU A 117 -4.30 5.40 0.34
CA LEU A 117 -4.18 3.96 0.48
C LEU A 117 -4.03 3.62 1.96
N PRO A 118 -4.90 2.77 2.51
CA PRO A 118 -4.79 2.39 3.91
C PRO A 118 -3.52 1.58 4.15
N LEU A 119 -2.96 1.74 5.34
CA LEU A 119 -1.90 0.87 5.85
C LEU A 119 -2.49 0.07 7.01
N GLU A 120 -2.34 -1.24 6.96
CA GLU A 120 -2.65 -2.06 8.11
C GLU A 120 -1.61 -1.80 9.20
N VAL A 121 -2.08 -1.54 10.42
CA VAL A 121 -1.22 -1.16 11.54
C VAL A 121 -1.34 -2.19 12.65
N VAL A 122 -0.20 -2.71 13.10
CA VAL A 122 -0.13 -3.65 14.21
C VAL A 122 0.85 -3.17 15.27
N PRO A 123 0.54 -3.31 16.57
CA PRO A 123 1.47 -2.95 17.62
C PRO A 123 2.60 -3.99 17.71
N CYS A 124 3.85 -3.52 17.74
CA CYS A 124 5.01 -4.37 18.00
C CYS A 124 5.05 -4.72 19.48
N ARG A 125 4.96 -6.00 19.81
CA ARG A 125 5.03 -6.49 21.19
C ARG A 125 6.11 -7.53 21.33
N LEU A 126 6.89 -7.41 22.39
CA LEU A 126 7.81 -8.48 22.79
C LEU A 126 7.01 -9.73 23.21
N HIS A 127 7.54 -10.90 22.91
CA HIS A 127 6.95 -12.18 23.31
C HIS A 127 6.59 -12.19 24.81
N GLY A 128 5.34 -12.51 25.14
CA GLY A 128 4.84 -12.61 26.51
C GLY A 128 4.07 -11.41 27.04
N ALA A 129 4.00 -10.28 26.30
CA ALA A 129 3.12 -9.18 26.68
C ALA A 129 1.66 -9.55 26.40
N CYS A 130 0.86 -9.64 27.46
CA CYS A 130 -0.56 -9.99 27.34
C CYS A 130 -1.35 -8.92 26.58
N ALA A 131 -2.14 -9.33 25.59
CA ALA A 131 -2.98 -8.46 24.77
C ALA A 131 -4.26 -7.97 25.49
N SER A 132 -4.23 -7.80 26.80
CA SER A 132 -5.43 -7.65 27.63
C SER A 132 -5.86 -6.22 27.93
N ALA A 133 -5.28 -5.20 27.33
CA ALA A 133 -5.77 -3.84 27.50
C ALA A 133 -6.91 -3.58 26.51
N ALA A 134 -8.08 -3.20 27.03
CA ALA A 134 -9.17 -2.70 26.18
C ALA A 134 -8.61 -1.62 25.25
N GLY A 135 -8.74 -1.87 23.95
CA GLY A 135 -8.33 -0.92 22.92
C GLY A 135 -9.45 0.02 22.55
N GLY A 136 -9.19 0.87 21.59
CA GLY A 136 -10.15 1.83 21.04
C GLY A 136 -9.77 2.23 19.63
N GLU A 137 -10.64 2.98 19.03
CA GLU A 137 -10.42 3.60 17.74
C GLU A 137 -9.47 4.80 17.90
N VAL A 138 -8.45 4.86 17.06
CA VAL A 138 -7.44 5.91 17.09
C VAL A 138 -7.17 6.46 15.69
N THR A 139 -6.67 7.69 15.64
CA THR A 139 -6.06 8.30 14.45
C THR A 139 -4.56 8.38 14.65
N ILE A 140 -3.80 7.85 13.71
CA ILE A 140 -2.33 7.86 13.75
C ILE A 140 -1.81 9.02 12.92
N ALA A 141 -1.17 9.97 13.58
CA ALA A 141 -0.61 11.17 12.97
C ALA A 141 0.92 11.07 12.90
N GLY A 142 1.48 11.51 11.78
CA GLY A 142 2.92 11.60 11.62
C GLY A 142 3.54 12.81 12.36
N ASN A 143 4.82 13.05 12.07
CA ASN A 143 5.60 14.11 12.70
C ASN A 143 5.86 15.32 11.79
N ILE A 144 5.16 15.41 10.67
CA ILE A 144 5.25 16.52 9.73
C ILE A 144 4.18 17.56 10.07
N ASN A 145 4.54 18.84 9.98
CA ASN A 145 3.63 19.94 10.28
C ASN A 145 2.70 20.28 9.11
N GLU A 146 1.96 19.26 8.65
CA GLU A 146 1.01 19.36 7.54
C GLU A 146 -0.30 18.65 7.91
N ALA A 147 -1.43 19.23 7.55
CA ALA A 147 -2.74 18.65 7.88
C ALA A 147 -2.98 17.27 7.24
N LEU A 148 -2.28 16.98 6.16
CA LEU A 148 -2.37 15.70 5.45
C LEU A 148 -1.51 14.58 6.08
N ASP A 149 -0.73 14.88 7.12
CA ASP A 149 0.19 13.91 7.74
C ASP A 149 -0.55 12.95 8.69
N ILE A 150 -1.55 12.30 8.15
CA ILE A 150 -2.31 11.23 8.80
C ILE A 150 -1.95 9.92 8.12
N LEU A 151 -1.40 9.00 8.89
CA LEU A 151 -0.97 7.69 8.40
C LEU A 151 -2.11 6.66 8.43
N ALA A 152 -3.02 6.79 9.39
CA ALA A 152 -4.21 5.94 9.45
C ALA A 152 -5.31 6.62 10.29
N GLU A 153 -6.57 6.42 9.91
CA GLU A 153 -7.74 6.91 10.63
C GLU A 153 -8.64 5.75 11.01
N ASN A 154 -9.34 5.90 12.13
CA ASN A 154 -10.33 4.93 12.62
C ASN A 154 -9.75 3.50 12.80
N VAL A 155 -8.49 3.42 13.20
CA VAL A 155 -7.81 2.15 13.41
C VAL A 155 -8.09 1.63 14.82
N HIS A 156 -8.57 0.41 14.94
CA HIS A 156 -8.78 -0.21 16.24
C HIS A 156 -7.46 -0.83 16.74
N LEU A 157 -6.85 -0.19 17.73
CA LEU A 157 -5.63 -0.68 18.36
C LEU A 157 -5.86 -1.03 19.83
N PRO A 158 -5.15 -2.01 20.39
CA PRO A 158 -5.03 -2.15 21.84
C PRO A 158 -4.37 -0.88 22.39
N ARG A 159 -4.57 -0.60 23.68
CA ARG A 159 -4.00 0.60 24.30
C ARG A 159 -2.49 0.65 24.09
N VAL A 160 -2.03 1.73 23.49
CA VAL A 160 -0.62 2.07 23.27
C VAL A 160 -0.22 3.27 24.12
N LYS A 161 1.09 3.44 24.34
CA LYS A 161 1.68 4.54 25.09
C LYS A 161 2.95 5.03 24.41
N GLU A 162 3.42 6.18 24.84
CA GLU A 162 4.72 6.72 24.43
C GLU A 162 5.84 5.69 24.64
N GLY A 163 6.69 5.55 23.64
CA GLY A 163 7.77 4.57 23.58
C GLY A 163 7.41 3.22 23.00
N ASP A 164 6.12 2.92 22.81
CA ASP A 164 5.69 1.72 22.08
C ASP A 164 6.04 1.84 20.59
N PHE A 165 6.07 0.71 19.88
CA PHE A 165 6.30 0.66 18.43
C PHE A 165 5.08 0.14 17.70
N LEU A 166 4.82 0.73 16.55
CA LEU A 166 3.79 0.30 15.60
C LEU A 166 4.46 -0.14 14.30
N ALA A 167 4.04 -1.27 13.76
CA ALA A 167 4.42 -1.72 12.43
C ALA A 167 3.28 -1.43 11.46
N PHE A 168 3.60 -0.77 10.37
CA PHE A 168 2.73 -0.52 9.23
C PHE A 168 3.08 -1.55 8.16
N LEU A 169 2.14 -2.43 7.86
CA LEU A 169 2.33 -3.50 6.91
C LEU A 169 2.24 -2.99 5.47
N ASN A 170 2.61 -3.83 4.51
CA ASN A 170 2.53 -3.50 3.09
C ASN A 170 3.34 -2.24 2.70
N ALA A 171 4.51 -2.04 3.31
CA ALA A 171 5.38 -0.89 3.06
C ALA A 171 6.51 -1.17 2.06
N GLY A 172 6.62 -2.38 1.49
CA GLY A 172 7.71 -2.78 0.60
C GLY A 172 7.65 -2.14 -0.79
N GLY A 173 6.45 -1.84 -1.30
CA GLY A 173 6.26 -1.17 -2.58
C GLY A 173 6.20 0.34 -2.42
N TYR A 174 7.10 1.07 -3.09
CA TYR A 174 7.20 2.55 -3.10
C TYR A 174 7.44 3.22 -1.73
N GLY A 175 7.41 2.53 -0.61
CA GLY A 175 7.65 3.13 0.71
C GLY A 175 8.99 3.87 0.75
N ALA A 176 10.09 3.13 0.74
CA ALA A 176 11.44 3.69 0.78
C ALA A 176 11.77 4.52 -0.46
N SER A 177 11.45 4.04 -1.66
CA SER A 177 11.84 4.70 -2.93
C SER A 177 11.16 6.04 -3.16
N MET A 178 10.01 6.30 -2.55
CA MET A 178 9.29 7.57 -2.62
C MET A 178 9.47 8.43 -1.36
N SER A 179 10.28 7.99 -0.42
CA SER A 179 10.59 8.77 0.78
C SER A 179 11.32 10.07 0.45
N SER A 180 11.20 11.05 1.32
CA SER A 180 11.81 12.36 1.15
C SER A 180 12.34 12.90 2.48
N ASP A 181 13.24 13.88 2.39
CA ASP A 181 13.71 14.65 3.54
C ASP A 181 12.82 15.89 3.82
N HIS A 182 11.50 15.71 3.70
CA HIS A 182 10.54 16.78 3.96
C HIS A 182 10.67 17.31 5.38
N CYS A 183 10.72 18.61 5.54
CA CYS A 183 10.98 19.33 6.80
C CYS A 183 12.29 18.93 7.49
N VAL A 184 13.25 18.38 6.76
CA VAL A 184 14.57 17.97 7.29
C VAL A 184 14.43 17.03 8.50
N ARG A 185 13.50 16.06 8.39
CA ARG A 185 13.21 15.10 9.48
C ARG A 185 14.18 13.91 9.53
N GLY A 186 15.14 13.86 8.59
CA GLY A 186 16.14 12.81 8.52
C GLY A 186 15.71 11.61 7.70
N TYR A 187 16.56 10.58 7.74
CA TYR A 187 16.38 9.34 7.01
C TYR A 187 16.04 8.21 7.98
N PHE A 188 15.28 7.25 7.50
CA PHE A 188 15.05 5.99 8.20
C PHE A 188 16.13 4.97 7.85
N LEU A 189 16.26 3.94 8.68
CA LEU A 189 17.17 2.82 8.45
C LEU A 189 16.40 1.66 7.81
N GLU A 190 17.03 1.00 6.85
CA GLU A 190 16.49 -0.22 6.24
C GLU A 190 17.27 -1.43 6.73
N TYR A 191 16.56 -2.49 7.06
CA TYR A 191 17.11 -3.76 7.51
C TYR A 191 16.55 -4.90 6.67
N LEU A 192 17.42 -5.79 6.26
CA LEU A 192 17.03 -7.06 5.65
C LEU A 192 16.93 -8.11 6.77
N LEU A 193 15.77 -8.74 6.88
CA LEU A 193 15.47 -9.78 7.89
C LEU A 193 15.60 -11.18 7.27
#